data_cf25287800abeaf84369ef10eaf32043
#
_entry.id   cf25287800abeaf84369ef10eaf32043
#
_cell.length_a   1.000
_cell.length_b   1.000
_cell.length_c   1.000
_cell.angle_alpha   90.00
_cell.angle_beta   90.00
_cell.angle_gamma   90.00
#
_symmetry.space_group_name_H-M   'P 1'
#
loop_
_entity.id
_entity.type
_entity.pdbx_description
1 polymer ?
#
loop_
_entity_poly.entity_id
_entity_poly.type
_entity_poly.pdbx_seq_one_letter_code
_entity_poly.pdbx_strand_id
1 'polypeptide(L)'
;MRQPGIAYFDLNGLKKINDLQGHQAGDALIRRTAECILQAFGKKAYRIDGDEFIVIDRESGREAFHACVENALRAMEESHIAISCGISWRAERGNIDEQINEADKKMYLAKRDFYACKEHDRRHYWPEQE
;
A
#
# COMPACT_ATOMS: atom_id res chain seq x y z
N MET A 1 -24.97 -0.42 -11.78
CA MET A 1 -23.79 0.28 -11.25
C MET A 1 -22.67 -0.70 -11.00
N ARG A 2 -21.47 -0.35 -11.43
CA ARG A 2 -20.34 -1.24 -11.34
C ARG A 2 -19.78 -1.30 -9.91
N GLN A 3 -19.37 -2.49 -9.52
CA GLN A 3 -18.70 -2.67 -8.24
C GLN A 3 -17.31 -2.05 -8.31
N PRO A 4 -16.87 -1.33 -7.29
CA PRO A 4 -15.55 -0.70 -7.33
C PRO A 4 -14.42 -1.69 -7.17
N GLY A 5 -13.25 -1.30 -7.69
CA GLY A 5 -12.00 -1.92 -7.30
C GLY A 5 -11.50 -1.24 -6.04
N ILE A 6 -10.99 -2.03 -5.12
CA ILE A 6 -10.45 -1.52 -3.85
C ILE A 6 -8.99 -1.91 -3.75
N ALA A 7 -8.14 -0.96 -3.44
CA ALA A 7 -6.74 -1.24 -3.10
C ALA A 7 -6.46 -0.64 -1.73
N TYR A 8 -5.90 -1.46 -0.85
CA TYR A 8 -5.58 -1.05 0.51
C TYR A 8 -4.06 -1.07 0.65
N PHE A 9 -3.49 0.06 1.04
CA PHE A 9 -2.04 0.23 1.14
C PHE A 9 -1.63 0.55 2.57
N ASP A 10 -0.53 -0.02 3.01
CA ASP A 10 0.02 0.26 4.32
C ASP A 10 1.55 0.30 4.23
N LEU A 11 2.15 1.36 4.72
CA LEU A 11 3.60 1.51 4.73
C LEU A 11 4.25 0.46 5.62
N ASN A 12 5.36 -0.10 5.16
CA ASN A 12 6.16 -1.01 5.94
C ASN A 12 7.38 -0.26 6.52
N GLY A 13 7.74 -0.62 7.72
CA GLY A 13 8.98 -0.12 8.31
C GLY A 13 8.95 1.30 8.83
N LEU A 14 7.77 1.92 8.93
CA LEU A 14 7.69 3.31 9.39
C LEU A 14 8.20 3.46 10.83
N LYS A 15 7.84 2.54 11.69
CA LYS A 15 8.31 2.60 13.09
C LYS A 15 9.82 2.59 13.17
N LYS A 16 10.44 1.73 12.38
CA LYS A 16 11.90 1.62 12.37
C LYS A 16 12.55 2.90 11.88
N ILE A 17 11.99 3.51 10.84
CA ILE A 17 12.49 4.77 10.32
C ILE A 17 12.36 5.87 11.37
N ASN A 18 11.22 5.95 12.04
CA ASN A 18 11.02 6.93 13.11
C ASN A 18 12.03 6.71 14.23
N ASP A 19 12.25 5.45 14.61
CA ASP A 19 13.16 5.14 15.70
C ASP A 19 14.61 5.45 15.36
N LEU A 20 15.02 5.20 14.11
CA LEU A 20 16.41 5.37 13.71
C LEU A 20 16.71 6.76 13.18
N GLN A 21 15.78 7.40 12.51
CA GLN A 21 16.02 8.65 11.81
C GLN A 21 15.14 9.80 12.29
N GLY A 22 14.20 9.52 13.19
CA GLY A 22 13.33 10.54 13.75
C GLY A 22 12.02 10.69 13.03
N HIS A 23 11.08 11.35 13.67
CA HIS A 23 9.72 11.50 13.15
C HIS A 23 9.66 12.34 11.87
N GLN A 24 10.61 13.26 11.69
CA GLN A 24 10.64 14.06 10.47
C GLN A 24 10.91 13.18 9.26
N ALA A 25 11.79 12.19 9.41
CA ALA A 25 12.07 11.25 8.32
C ALA A 25 10.85 10.38 8.03
N GLY A 26 10.14 9.95 9.08
CA GLY A 26 8.90 9.19 8.91
C GLY A 26 7.83 9.99 8.23
N ASP A 27 7.67 11.26 8.62
CA ASP A 27 6.72 12.16 7.98
C ASP A 27 7.04 12.38 6.51
N ALA A 28 8.33 12.52 6.18
CA ALA A 28 8.76 12.67 4.80
C ALA A 28 8.42 11.42 3.98
N LEU A 29 8.60 10.25 4.58
CA LEU A 29 8.25 8.99 3.92
C LEU A 29 6.75 8.90 3.66
N ILE A 30 5.94 9.26 4.64
CA ILE A 30 4.47 9.28 4.48
C ILE A 30 4.10 10.23 3.34
N ARG A 31 4.73 11.41 3.29
CA ARG A 31 4.44 12.39 2.27
C ARG A 31 4.80 11.88 0.87
N ARG A 32 5.97 11.25 0.72
CA ARG A 32 6.36 10.67 -0.57
C ARG A 32 5.39 9.57 -1.00
N THR A 33 4.95 8.75 -0.05
CA THR A 33 3.98 7.70 -0.32
C THR A 33 2.66 8.29 -0.80
N ALA A 34 2.18 9.32 -0.10
CA ALA A 34 0.94 9.99 -0.47
C ALA A 34 1.04 10.58 -1.87
N GLU A 35 2.18 11.17 -2.21
CA GLU A 35 2.39 11.75 -3.53
C GLU A 35 2.32 10.69 -4.62
N CYS A 36 2.95 9.53 -4.40
CA CYS A 36 2.89 8.44 -5.36
C CYS A 36 1.46 7.95 -5.57
N ILE A 37 0.72 7.80 -4.48
CA ILE A 37 -0.65 7.31 -4.55
C ILE A 37 -1.56 8.33 -5.20
N LEU A 38 -1.44 9.60 -4.85
CA LEU A 38 -2.23 10.65 -5.46
C LEU A 38 -1.93 10.81 -6.94
N GLN A 39 -0.68 10.68 -7.32
CA GLN A 39 -0.28 10.78 -8.71
C GLN A 39 -0.89 9.65 -9.54
N ALA A 40 -0.97 8.45 -8.96
CA ALA A 40 -1.52 7.29 -9.65
C ALA A 40 -3.04 7.29 -9.70
N PHE A 41 -3.70 7.69 -8.62
CA PHE A 41 -5.14 7.48 -8.46
C PHE A 41 -5.95 8.77 -8.30
N GLY A 42 -5.31 9.88 -7.97
CA GLY A 42 -6.00 11.16 -7.83
C GLY A 42 -7.08 11.11 -6.75
N LYS A 43 -8.28 11.57 -7.11
CA LYS A 43 -9.38 11.69 -6.16
C LYS A 43 -9.92 10.35 -5.67
N LYS A 44 -9.48 9.26 -6.26
CA LYS A 44 -9.92 7.92 -5.86
C LYS A 44 -9.21 7.45 -4.59
N ALA A 45 -8.16 8.15 -4.17
CA ALA A 45 -7.34 7.77 -3.04
C ALA A 45 -7.76 8.53 -1.79
N TYR A 46 -7.76 7.82 -0.66
CA TYR A 46 -8.10 8.37 0.65
C TYR A 46 -7.05 7.92 1.66
N ARG A 47 -6.64 8.82 2.51
CA ARG A 47 -5.77 8.46 3.63
C ARG A 47 -6.65 8.11 4.81
N ILE A 48 -6.48 6.89 5.33
CA ILE A 48 -7.31 6.41 6.44
C ILE A 48 -6.64 6.72 7.77
N ASP A 49 -5.36 6.47 7.85
CA ASP A 49 -4.58 6.67 9.06
C ASP A 49 -3.20 7.15 8.64
N GLY A 50 -2.31 7.34 9.60
CA GLY A 50 -0.99 7.91 9.33
C GLY A 50 -0.29 7.27 8.15
N ASP A 51 -0.25 5.95 8.14
CA ASP A 51 0.49 5.18 7.13
C ASP A 51 -0.40 4.27 6.29
N GLU A 52 -1.71 4.48 6.31
CA GLU A 52 -2.66 3.66 5.57
C GLU A 52 -3.45 4.47 4.57
N PHE A 53 -3.58 3.92 3.36
CA PHE A 53 -4.31 4.55 2.28
C PHE A 53 -5.25 3.55 1.63
N ILE A 54 -6.39 4.02 1.16
CA ILE A 54 -7.32 3.18 0.42
C ILE A 54 -7.66 3.86 -0.90
N VAL A 55 -7.79 3.06 -1.95
CA VAL A 55 -8.21 3.53 -3.26
C VAL A 55 -9.53 2.85 -3.58
N ILE A 56 -10.50 3.66 -4.00
CA ILE A 56 -11.81 3.16 -4.41
C ILE A 56 -12.04 3.62 -5.84
N ASP A 57 -11.98 2.68 -6.78
CA ASP A 57 -12.10 2.98 -8.21
C ASP A 57 -13.38 2.37 -8.75
N ARG A 58 -14.35 3.24 -9.06
CA ARG A 58 -15.65 2.84 -9.56
C ARG A 58 -15.75 2.90 -11.08
N GLU A 59 -14.69 3.38 -11.73
CA GLU A 59 -14.75 3.67 -13.16
C GLU A 59 -13.99 2.68 -14.03
N SER A 60 -12.88 2.17 -13.53
CA SER A 60 -11.99 1.33 -14.32
C SER A 60 -12.43 -0.11 -14.33
N GLY A 61 -12.20 -0.79 -15.46
CA GLY A 61 -12.36 -2.21 -15.53
C GLY A 61 -11.23 -2.91 -14.76
N ARG A 62 -11.34 -4.22 -14.67
CA ARG A 62 -10.40 -5.02 -13.88
C ARG A 62 -8.95 -4.83 -14.30
N GLU A 63 -8.70 -4.94 -15.61
CA GLU A 63 -7.33 -4.87 -16.10
C GLU A 63 -6.73 -3.49 -15.91
N ALA A 64 -7.52 -2.44 -16.18
CA ALA A 64 -7.05 -1.07 -16.01
C ALA A 64 -6.77 -0.78 -14.55
N PHE A 65 -7.63 -1.26 -13.65
CA PHE A 65 -7.43 -1.07 -12.22
C PHE A 65 -6.16 -1.75 -11.74
N HIS A 66 -5.97 -3.02 -12.14
CA HIS A 66 -4.77 -3.76 -11.75
C HIS A 66 -3.50 -3.13 -12.30
N ALA A 67 -3.54 -2.67 -13.56
CA ALA A 67 -2.39 -2.01 -14.16
C ALA A 67 -2.03 -0.73 -13.41
N CYS A 68 -3.03 0.02 -12.99
CA CYS A 68 -2.83 1.24 -12.23
C CYS A 68 -2.17 0.97 -10.89
N VAL A 69 -2.64 -0.07 -10.21
CA VAL A 69 -2.06 -0.48 -8.92
C VAL A 69 -0.62 -0.94 -9.11
N GLU A 70 -0.37 -1.76 -10.13
CA GLU A 70 0.99 -2.24 -10.39
C GLU A 70 1.95 -1.10 -10.73
N ASN A 71 1.49 -0.13 -11.50
CA ASN A 71 2.31 1.03 -11.83
C ASN A 71 2.63 1.86 -10.58
N ALA A 72 1.65 2.02 -9.70
CA ALA A 72 1.86 2.72 -8.44
C ALA A 72 2.87 2.00 -7.56
N LEU A 73 2.74 0.68 -7.47
CA LEU A 73 3.67 -0.12 -6.67
C LEU A 73 5.09 -0.04 -7.22
N ARG A 74 5.22 -0.06 -8.54
CA ARG A 74 6.53 0.06 -9.19
C ARG A 74 7.15 1.42 -8.92
N ALA A 75 6.36 2.48 -9.00
CA ALA A 75 6.84 3.84 -8.72
C ALA A 75 7.33 3.95 -7.28
N MET A 76 6.60 3.33 -6.36
CA MET A 76 7.00 3.34 -4.95
C MET A 76 8.27 2.55 -4.73
N GLU A 77 8.40 1.41 -5.39
CA GLU A 77 9.62 0.61 -5.30
C GLU A 77 10.83 1.40 -5.81
N GLU A 78 10.66 2.10 -6.92
CA GLU A 78 11.73 2.92 -7.49
C GLU A 78 12.10 4.08 -6.56
N SER A 79 11.17 4.52 -5.75
CA SER A 79 11.40 5.59 -4.76
C SER A 79 11.84 5.03 -3.41
N HIS A 80 12.12 3.75 -3.32
CA HIS A 80 12.55 3.07 -2.10
C HIS A 80 11.50 3.14 -1.00
N ILE A 81 10.24 3.04 -1.39
CA ILE A 81 9.13 2.99 -0.45
C ILE A 81 8.68 1.53 -0.33
N ALA A 82 8.76 0.97 0.85
CA ALA A 82 8.27 -0.37 1.13
C ALA A 82 6.80 -0.27 1.54
N ILE A 83 5.95 -0.95 0.80
CA ILE A 83 4.50 -0.85 1.02
C ILE A 83 3.85 -2.22 0.83
N SER A 84 2.85 -2.50 1.65
CA SER A 84 2.02 -3.70 1.49
C SER A 84 0.70 -3.30 0.89
N CYS A 85 0.21 -4.11 -0.03
CA CYS A 85 -1.01 -3.81 -0.78
C CYS A 85 -1.90 -5.04 -0.87
N GLY A 86 -3.20 -4.82 -0.71
CA GLY A 86 -4.21 -5.83 -0.97
C GLY A 86 -5.25 -5.26 -1.91
N ILE A 87 -5.75 -6.09 -2.81
CA ILE A 87 -6.70 -5.68 -3.84
C ILE A 87 -7.95 -6.55 -3.75
N SER A 88 -9.12 -5.90 -3.90
CA SER A 88 -10.37 -6.59 -4.10
C SER A 88 -11.06 -5.97 -5.31
N TRP A 89 -11.41 -6.80 -6.29
CA TRP A 89 -12.15 -6.37 -7.47
C TRP A 89 -13.23 -7.38 -7.77
N ARG A 90 -14.43 -6.90 -8.08
CA ARG A 90 -15.56 -7.78 -8.41
C ARG A 90 -16.30 -7.22 -9.59
N ALA A 91 -16.72 -8.13 -10.47
CA ALA A 91 -17.49 -7.76 -11.64
C ALA A 91 -18.94 -7.42 -11.31
N GLU A 92 -19.47 -8.04 -10.26
CA GLU A 92 -20.87 -7.91 -9.88
C GLU A 92 -21.03 -7.12 -8.59
N ARG A 93 -22.25 -6.61 -8.42
CA ARG A 93 -22.57 -5.88 -7.19
C ARG A 93 -22.39 -6.75 -5.98
N GLY A 94 -21.91 -6.16 -4.93
CA GLY A 94 -21.73 -6.82 -3.66
C GLY A 94 -21.63 -5.80 -2.56
N ASN A 95 -21.15 -6.23 -1.42
CA ASN A 95 -21.03 -5.38 -0.25
C ASN A 95 -19.63 -4.74 -0.26
N ILE A 96 -19.59 -3.42 -0.30
CA ILE A 96 -18.31 -2.69 -0.34
C ILE A 96 -17.51 -2.91 0.94
N ASP A 97 -18.18 -3.05 2.07
CA ASP A 97 -17.49 -3.31 3.34
C ASP A 97 -16.78 -4.66 3.29
N GLU A 98 -17.38 -5.66 2.66
CA GLU A 98 -16.73 -6.95 2.49
C GLU A 98 -15.52 -6.84 1.58
N GLN A 99 -15.59 -6.00 0.54
CA GLN A 99 -14.45 -5.79 -0.35
C GLN A 99 -13.31 -5.08 0.38
N ILE A 100 -13.64 -4.09 1.20
CA ILE A 100 -12.62 -3.39 1.98
C ILE A 100 -11.94 -4.37 2.94
N ASN A 101 -12.73 -5.21 3.60
CA ASN A 101 -12.18 -6.23 4.50
C ASN A 101 -11.31 -7.22 3.76
N GLU A 102 -11.72 -7.61 2.56
CA GLU A 102 -10.93 -8.53 1.74
C GLU A 102 -9.59 -7.90 1.35
N ALA A 103 -9.62 -6.65 0.90
CA ALA A 103 -8.39 -5.94 0.54
C ALA A 103 -7.48 -5.77 1.76
N ASP A 104 -8.07 -5.44 2.91
CA ASP A 104 -7.33 -5.29 4.16
C ASP A 104 -6.64 -6.61 4.56
N LYS A 105 -7.35 -7.71 4.46
CA LYS A 105 -6.78 -9.02 4.80
C LYS A 105 -5.63 -9.37 3.88
N LYS A 106 -5.78 -9.10 2.60
CA LYS A 106 -4.71 -9.36 1.62
C LYS A 106 -3.50 -8.46 1.88
N MET A 107 -3.74 -7.21 2.21
CA MET A 107 -2.67 -6.29 2.58
C MET A 107 -1.94 -6.80 3.83
N TYR A 108 -2.70 -7.24 4.82
CA TYR A 108 -2.12 -7.77 6.06
C TYR A 108 -1.23 -8.98 5.80
N LEU A 109 -1.68 -9.88 4.92
CA LEU A 109 -0.88 -11.04 4.55
C LEU A 109 0.40 -10.62 3.83
N ALA A 110 0.31 -9.65 2.93
CA ALA A 110 1.47 -9.12 2.24
C ALA A 110 2.44 -8.49 3.24
N LYS A 111 1.91 -7.77 4.21
CA LYS A 111 2.72 -7.13 5.24
C LYS A 111 3.43 -8.17 6.10
N ARG A 112 2.72 -9.23 6.46
CA ARG A 112 3.31 -10.33 7.23
C ARG A 112 4.43 -11.00 6.45
N ASP A 113 4.23 -11.22 5.16
CA ASP A 113 5.24 -11.80 4.30
C ASP A 113 6.46 -10.88 4.19
N PHE A 114 6.23 -9.59 4.08
CA PHE A 114 7.33 -8.61 4.04
C PHE A 114 8.20 -8.73 5.28
N TYR A 115 7.57 -8.73 6.46
CA TYR A 115 8.33 -8.79 7.71
C TYR A 115 9.01 -10.13 7.92
N ALA A 116 8.41 -11.21 7.43
CA ALA A 116 9.05 -12.52 7.48
C ALA A 116 10.30 -12.55 6.61
N CYS A 117 10.22 -11.99 5.41
CA CYS A 117 11.38 -11.89 4.51
C CYS A 117 12.45 -10.99 5.10
N LYS A 118 12.06 -9.85 5.69
CA LYS A 118 13.01 -8.94 6.31
C LYS A 118 13.68 -9.58 7.52
N GLU A 119 12.96 -10.35 8.29
CA GLU A 119 13.53 -11.08 9.41
C GLU A 119 14.58 -12.07 8.94
N HIS A 120 14.32 -12.74 7.83
CA HIS A 120 15.27 -13.66 7.23
C HIS A 120 16.49 -12.92 6.68
N ASP A 121 16.26 -11.85 5.94
CA ASP A 121 17.33 -11.03 5.36
C ASP A 121 18.22 -10.41 6.44
N ARG A 122 17.61 -10.03 7.54
CA ARG A 122 18.28 -9.42 8.66
C ARG A 122 19.44 -10.25 9.18
N ARG A 123 19.35 -11.56 9.09
CA ARG A 123 20.42 -12.46 9.53
C ARG A 123 21.64 -12.34 8.66
N HIS A 124 21.50 -11.87 7.43
CA HIS A 124 22.58 -11.87 6.46
C HIS A 124 23.04 -10.45 6.12
N TYR A 125 22.12 -9.51 5.98
CA TYR A 125 22.45 -8.19 5.46
C TYR A 125 22.06 -7.06 6.37
N TRP A 126 21.10 -7.30 7.20
CA TRP A 126 20.37 -6.24 7.86
C TRP A 126 21.17 -5.40 8.85
N PRO A 127 22.21 -5.92 9.51
CA PRO A 127 22.96 -5.10 10.46
C PRO A 127 23.46 -3.79 9.90
N GLU A 128 23.77 -3.76 8.63
CA GLU A 128 24.23 -2.55 7.99
C GLU A 128 23.12 -1.53 7.80
N GLN A 129 21.90 -1.97 7.83
CA GLN A 129 20.75 -1.12 7.62
C GLN A 129 20.39 -0.31 8.85
N GLU A 130 20.89 -0.76 9.98
CA GLU A 130 20.61 -0.08 11.23
C GLU A 130 21.50 1.12 11.42
#